data_bbee0f024f3e7484bb0475ae73a9437a
#
_entry.id   bbee0f024f3e7484bb0475ae73a9437a
#
_cell.length_a   1.000
_cell.length_b   1.000
_cell.length_c   1.000
_cell.angle_alpha   90.00
_cell.angle_beta   90.00
_cell.angle_gamma   90.00
#
_symmetry.space_group_name_H-M   'P 1'
#
loop_
_entity.id
_entity.type
_entity.pdbx_description
1 polymer ?
#
loop_
_entity_poly.entity_id
_entity_poly.type
_entity_poly.pdbx_seq_one_letter_code
_entity_poly.pdbx_strand_id
1 'polypeptide(L)'
;MGGSAIISGNVFAANGYSGAEAVNIKAGVKADIAGNIMFSPNTNGLKLSSSGQSETRGQAIANAYNNTIINAGWRRDGEKGGCVYVEKNCLANVVNNLMVNCKFRAMTPNYKNPNASDAGFDDKSVIDYNMYVSGTQKSPIVYPEESNVAYSYEGYNYKHKSYNPAVDTHSVIAAKDNLVNPGFVNFDINAVGLTEYGYNPTWDFHLSSGSPALSATSAKVIPCFENGLEVNGKLYKSPSLKPYFGAFGTK
;
A
#
# COMPACT_ATOMS: atom_id res chain seq x y z
N MET A 1 15.90 -2.33 21.45
CA MET A 1 14.68 -1.49 21.59
C MET A 1 13.79 -1.71 20.39
N GLY A 2 12.51 -1.88 20.60
CA GLY A 2 11.52 -2.08 19.57
C GLY A 2 10.20 -1.45 19.95
N GLY A 3 9.29 -1.37 18.99
CA GLY A 3 7.94 -0.85 19.20
C GLY A 3 6.90 -1.84 18.69
N SER A 4 5.68 -1.71 19.18
CA SER A 4 4.52 -2.49 18.76
C SER A 4 3.39 -1.54 18.40
N ALA A 5 2.70 -1.79 17.30
CA ALA A 5 1.59 -0.94 16.87
C ALA A 5 0.46 -1.74 16.20
N ILE A 6 -0.75 -1.37 16.50
CA ILE A 6 -1.94 -1.69 15.72
C ILE A 6 -2.46 -0.38 15.14
N ILE A 7 -2.44 -0.24 13.82
CA ILE A 7 -2.89 0.94 13.10
C ILE A 7 -4.12 0.54 12.31
N SER A 8 -5.30 0.87 12.81
CA SER A 8 -6.54 0.39 12.19
C SER A 8 -7.69 1.39 12.26
N GLY A 9 -8.55 1.38 11.23
CA GLY A 9 -9.76 2.20 11.16
C GLY A 9 -9.49 3.69 11.04
N ASN A 10 -8.32 4.10 10.52
CA ASN A 10 -7.97 5.51 10.40
C ASN A 10 -8.17 6.01 8.97
N VAL A 11 -8.35 7.33 8.86
CA VAL A 11 -8.24 8.05 7.59
C VAL A 11 -6.98 8.91 7.64
N PHE A 12 -6.05 8.59 6.76
CA PHE A 12 -4.86 9.39 6.51
C PHE A 12 -5.09 10.20 5.23
N ALA A 13 -5.18 11.49 5.34
CA ALA A 13 -5.45 12.35 4.19
C ALA A 13 -4.32 13.36 3.96
N ALA A 14 -3.93 13.51 2.72
CA ALA A 14 -2.99 14.52 2.23
C ALA A 14 -1.66 14.62 3.00
N ASN A 15 -1.14 13.49 3.48
CA ASN A 15 0.08 13.47 4.28
C ASN A 15 1.26 14.11 3.53
N GLY A 16 1.82 15.14 4.14
CA GLY A 16 3.07 15.78 3.78
C GLY A 16 3.04 16.66 2.53
N TYR A 17 3.88 17.69 2.57
CA TYR A 17 4.11 18.59 1.44
C TYR A 17 5.27 18.13 0.56
N SER A 18 6.36 17.65 1.14
CA SER A 18 7.61 17.37 0.40
C SER A 18 8.15 15.94 0.49
N GLY A 19 7.47 15.03 1.15
CA GLY A 19 7.94 13.65 1.20
C GLY A 19 7.50 12.88 2.44
N ALA A 20 6.19 12.71 2.62
CA ALA A 20 5.65 11.90 3.69
C ALA A 20 4.82 10.75 3.17
N GLU A 21 4.93 9.64 3.81
CA GLU A 21 4.09 8.47 3.67
C GLU A 21 2.85 8.60 4.58
N ALA A 22 1.78 7.89 4.28
CA ALA A 22 0.67 7.79 5.23
C ALA A 22 1.11 6.99 6.47
N VAL A 23 1.78 5.87 6.27
CA VAL A 23 2.38 5.07 7.35
C VAL A 23 3.83 4.72 7.00
N ASN A 24 4.73 4.91 7.95
CA ASN A 24 6.16 4.60 7.79
C ASN A 24 6.64 3.75 8.97
N ILE A 25 6.93 2.48 8.72
CA ILE A 25 7.46 1.54 9.71
C ILE A 25 8.99 1.48 9.57
N LYS A 26 9.68 1.48 10.69
CA LYS A 26 11.14 1.46 10.78
C LYS A 26 11.64 0.27 11.60
N ALA A 27 12.94 0.05 11.57
CA ALA A 27 13.61 -1.03 12.30
C ALA A 27 13.16 -1.14 13.76
N GLY A 28 13.02 -2.37 14.23
CA GLY A 28 12.61 -2.71 15.58
C GLY A 28 11.10 -2.61 15.83
N VAL A 29 10.29 -2.26 14.83
CA VAL A 29 8.84 -2.16 15.00
C VAL A 29 8.16 -3.42 14.48
N LYS A 30 7.20 -3.94 15.28
CA LYS A 30 6.18 -4.90 14.82
C LYS A 30 4.85 -4.16 14.67
N ALA A 31 4.23 -4.25 13.50
CA ALA A 31 2.99 -3.52 13.23
C ALA A 31 1.98 -4.35 12.45
N ASP A 32 0.70 -4.20 12.84
CA ASP A 32 -0.44 -4.58 12.01
C ASP A 32 -1.16 -3.30 11.55
N ILE A 33 -1.33 -3.18 10.24
CA ILE A 33 -1.88 -2.00 9.57
C ILE A 33 -3.08 -2.48 8.76
N ALA A 34 -4.30 -2.25 9.26
CA ALA A 34 -5.48 -2.86 8.67
C ALA A 34 -6.72 -1.96 8.68
N GLY A 35 -7.51 -2.00 7.63
CA GLY A 35 -8.78 -1.28 7.57
C GLY A 35 -8.63 0.25 7.53
N ASN A 36 -7.54 0.76 6.98
CA ASN A 36 -7.30 2.19 6.89
C ASN A 36 -7.60 2.72 5.48
N ILE A 37 -8.03 3.97 5.41
CA ILE A 37 -8.08 4.77 4.18
C ILE A 37 -6.83 5.65 4.14
N MET A 38 -6.11 5.63 3.04
CA MET A 38 -4.94 6.47 2.79
C MET A 38 -5.17 7.25 1.50
N PHE A 39 -5.61 8.49 1.64
CA PHE A 39 -5.93 9.35 0.51
C PHE A 39 -4.80 10.34 0.22
N SER A 40 -4.32 10.33 -1.00
CA SER A 40 -3.33 11.27 -1.53
C SER A 40 -2.09 11.48 -0.64
N PRO A 41 -1.43 10.43 -0.13
CA PRO A 41 -0.13 10.61 0.50
C PRO A 41 0.88 11.11 -0.52
N ASN A 42 1.75 12.04 -0.09
CA ASN A 42 2.67 12.70 -1.01
C ASN A 42 3.65 11.71 -1.68
N THR A 43 4.18 10.76 -0.93
CA THR A 43 5.13 9.77 -1.44
C THR A 43 4.47 8.38 -1.51
N ASN A 44 4.43 7.64 -0.43
CA ASN A 44 3.84 6.30 -0.46
C ASN A 44 2.62 6.21 0.46
N GLY A 45 1.69 5.33 0.13
CA GLY A 45 0.68 4.91 1.10
C GLY A 45 1.36 4.26 2.29
N LEU A 46 2.14 3.22 2.03
CA LEU A 46 2.90 2.49 3.03
C LEU A 46 4.39 2.52 2.69
N LYS A 47 5.23 2.79 3.69
CA LYS A 47 6.66 2.52 3.65
C LYS A 47 7.02 1.56 4.78
N LEU A 48 7.44 0.36 4.42
CA LEU A 48 7.78 -0.72 5.34
C LEU A 48 9.29 -0.98 5.21
N SER A 49 10.04 -0.68 6.26
CA SER A 49 11.48 -0.60 6.16
C SER A 49 12.16 -1.01 7.46
N SER A 50 13.23 -1.79 7.39
CA SER A 50 14.13 -1.99 8.51
C SER A 50 15.26 -0.94 8.55
N SER A 51 15.06 0.21 7.94
CA SER A 51 16.03 1.31 7.99
C SER A 51 16.33 1.72 9.43
N GLY A 52 17.59 1.78 9.76
CA GLY A 52 18.08 2.01 11.13
C GLY A 52 18.19 0.74 11.97
N GLN A 53 18.20 -0.44 11.34
CA GLN A 53 18.50 -1.70 12.02
C GLN A 53 19.91 -1.68 12.62
N SER A 54 20.06 -2.21 13.83
CA SER A 54 21.29 -2.29 14.59
C SER A 54 21.23 -3.48 15.54
N GLU A 55 22.28 -3.73 16.31
CA GLU A 55 22.32 -4.78 17.34
C GLU A 55 21.17 -4.65 18.36
N THR A 56 20.76 -3.43 18.69
CA THR A 56 19.69 -3.16 19.65
C THR A 56 18.34 -2.91 19.02
N ARG A 57 18.27 -2.79 17.70
CA ARG A 57 17.06 -2.47 16.96
C ARG A 57 16.90 -3.48 15.83
N GLY A 58 16.10 -4.49 16.06
CA GLY A 58 15.91 -5.61 15.15
C GLY A 58 15.22 -5.26 13.84
N GLN A 59 14.95 -6.27 13.06
CA GLN A 59 14.19 -6.22 11.82
C GLN A 59 12.78 -5.64 12.07
N ALA A 60 12.28 -4.87 11.12
CA ALA A 60 10.87 -4.49 11.10
C ALA A 60 10.02 -5.68 10.62
N ILE A 61 8.87 -5.87 11.26
CA ILE A 61 7.85 -6.85 10.84
C ILE A 61 6.54 -6.09 10.67
N ALA A 62 5.98 -6.12 9.48
CA ALA A 62 4.77 -5.37 9.17
C ALA A 62 3.77 -6.20 8.38
N ASN A 63 2.56 -6.34 8.91
CA ASN A 63 1.42 -6.86 8.18
C ASN A 63 0.54 -5.68 7.75
N ALA A 64 0.30 -5.53 6.46
CA ALA A 64 -0.59 -4.51 5.90
C ALA A 64 -1.68 -5.20 5.09
N TYR A 65 -2.90 -5.17 5.57
CA TYR A 65 -4.00 -5.90 4.96
C TYR A 65 -5.32 -5.13 5.04
N ASN A 66 -6.15 -5.34 4.04
CA ASN A 66 -7.44 -4.65 3.94
C ASN A 66 -7.33 -3.13 4.12
N ASN A 67 -6.35 -2.48 3.51
CA ASN A 67 -6.30 -1.02 3.43
C ASN A 67 -6.74 -0.55 2.05
N THR A 68 -7.32 0.64 1.97
CA THR A 68 -7.61 1.31 0.71
C THR A 68 -6.65 2.48 0.55
N ILE A 69 -5.83 2.44 -0.51
CA ILE A 69 -4.80 3.45 -0.80
C ILE A 69 -5.16 4.12 -2.12
N ILE A 70 -5.35 5.43 -2.11
CA ILE A 70 -5.87 6.20 -3.23
C ILE A 70 -4.93 7.35 -3.57
N ASN A 71 -4.64 7.54 -4.85
CA ASN A 71 -3.86 8.65 -5.40
C ASN A 71 -2.48 8.84 -4.76
N ALA A 72 -1.85 7.76 -4.30
CA ALA A 72 -0.55 7.84 -3.65
C ALA A 72 0.58 8.18 -4.65
N GLY A 73 1.46 9.09 -4.26
CA GLY A 73 2.72 9.39 -4.93
C GLY A 73 2.69 10.48 -6.00
N TRP A 74 1.52 10.93 -6.45
CA TRP A 74 1.41 11.88 -7.56
C TRP A 74 1.92 13.29 -7.25
N ARG A 75 1.89 13.70 -6.01
CA ARG A 75 2.39 14.99 -5.57
C ARG A 75 3.92 15.00 -5.34
N ARG A 76 4.56 13.84 -5.53
CA ARG A 76 6.02 13.70 -5.45
C ARG A 76 6.63 13.66 -6.83
N ASP A 77 7.59 14.53 -7.08
CA ASP A 77 8.30 14.61 -8.36
C ASP A 77 9.17 13.38 -8.62
N GLY A 78 9.44 13.14 -9.89
CA GLY A 78 10.34 12.11 -10.37
C GLY A 78 9.84 10.69 -10.12
N GLU A 79 10.76 9.76 -10.02
CA GLU A 79 10.51 8.32 -9.92
C GLU A 79 10.26 7.85 -8.48
N LYS A 80 9.56 8.64 -7.68
CA LYS A 80 9.27 8.31 -6.28
C LYS A 80 7.77 8.31 -6.03
N GLY A 81 7.38 7.53 -5.05
CA GLY A 81 6.01 7.45 -4.58
C GLY A 81 5.20 6.34 -5.24
N GLY A 82 4.20 5.89 -4.56
CA GLY A 82 3.31 4.81 -5.00
C GLY A 82 2.47 4.23 -3.88
N CYS A 83 1.91 3.06 -4.10
CA CYS A 83 1.06 2.42 -3.09
C CYS A 83 1.88 1.97 -1.89
N VAL A 84 2.83 1.10 -2.11
CA VAL A 84 3.63 0.43 -1.08
C VAL A 84 5.10 0.43 -1.46
N TYR A 85 5.95 0.71 -0.51
CA TYR A 85 7.39 0.63 -0.67
C TYR A 85 7.99 -0.22 0.46
N VAL A 86 8.65 -1.32 0.09
CA VAL A 86 9.28 -2.24 1.05
C VAL A 86 10.77 -2.29 0.81
N GLU A 87 11.58 -2.09 1.84
CA GLU A 87 13.03 -2.04 1.72
C GLU A 87 13.78 -2.51 2.97
N LYS A 88 15.10 -2.62 2.85
CA LYS A 88 16.01 -2.83 3.98
C LYS A 88 15.67 -4.06 4.79
N ASN A 89 15.44 -5.18 4.10
CA ASN A 89 15.15 -6.45 4.73
C ASN A 89 13.95 -6.44 5.71
N CYS A 90 12.93 -5.62 5.45
CA CYS A 90 11.69 -5.67 6.21
C CYS A 90 10.96 -6.98 5.92
N LEU A 91 10.49 -7.66 6.95
CA LEU A 91 9.53 -8.77 6.79
C LEU A 91 8.13 -8.16 6.65
N ALA A 92 7.59 -8.20 5.45
CA ALA A 92 6.34 -7.52 5.11
C ALA A 92 5.32 -8.50 4.52
N ASN A 93 4.12 -8.55 5.08
CA ASN A 93 2.97 -9.20 4.47
C ASN A 93 1.97 -8.13 4.05
N VAL A 94 1.80 -7.99 2.74
CA VAL A 94 0.94 -6.97 2.12
C VAL A 94 -0.10 -7.67 1.28
N VAL A 95 -1.31 -7.83 1.82
CA VAL A 95 -2.35 -8.66 1.21
C VAL A 95 -3.75 -8.03 1.30
N ASN A 96 -4.63 -8.35 0.38
CA ASN A 96 -6.03 -7.88 0.34
C ASN A 96 -6.20 -6.36 0.42
N ASN A 97 -5.19 -5.59 0.03
CA ASN A 97 -5.34 -4.15 -0.07
C ASN A 97 -5.96 -3.77 -1.42
N LEU A 98 -6.70 -2.67 -1.43
CA LEU A 98 -7.24 -2.03 -2.62
C LEU A 98 -6.44 -0.77 -2.91
N MET A 99 -5.78 -0.73 -4.04
CA MET A 99 -4.89 0.36 -4.44
C MET A 99 -5.42 1.00 -5.72
N VAL A 100 -5.79 2.27 -5.61
CA VAL A 100 -6.55 3.00 -6.63
C VAL A 100 -5.76 4.21 -7.11
N ASN A 101 -5.57 4.33 -8.41
CA ASN A 101 -4.92 5.49 -9.02
C ASN A 101 -3.57 5.85 -8.40
N CYS A 102 -2.83 4.91 -7.84
CA CYS A 102 -1.51 5.20 -7.31
C CYS A 102 -0.50 5.34 -8.46
N LYS A 103 0.52 6.17 -8.25
CA LYS A 103 1.55 6.43 -9.24
C LYS A 103 2.29 5.15 -9.66
N PHE A 104 2.64 4.34 -8.66
CA PHE A 104 3.21 3.02 -8.88
C PHE A 104 2.54 2.02 -7.95
N ARG A 105 2.51 0.74 -8.33
CA ARG A 105 2.02 -0.32 -7.45
C ARG A 105 3.07 -0.73 -6.41
N ALA A 106 2.92 -1.87 -5.79
CA ALA A 106 3.85 -2.34 -4.78
C ALA A 106 5.30 -2.35 -5.27
N MET A 107 6.14 -1.85 -4.42
CA MET A 107 7.48 -1.50 -4.71
C MET A 107 8.42 -2.27 -3.90
N THR A 108 9.43 -2.65 -4.53
CA THR A 108 10.55 -3.29 -3.92
C THR A 108 11.83 -2.57 -4.23
N PRO A 109 12.86 -3.12 -3.82
CA PRO A 109 14.01 -2.71 -3.11
C PRO A 109 14.68 -1.51 -3.75
N ASN A 110 15.76 -1.11 -3.21
CA ASN A 110 16.57 -0.02 -3.69
C ASN A 110 16.70 -0.03 -5.22
N TYR A 111 15.74 0.60 -5.89
CA TYR A 111 15.65 0.64 -7.34
C TYR A 111 16.86 1.33 -7.99
N LYS A 112 17.62 2.11 -7.22
CA LYS A 112 18.85 2.74 -7.69
C LYS A 112 20.05 1.81 -7.64
N ASN A 113 20.02 0.82 -6.76
CA ASN A 113 21.05 -0.17 -6.65
C ASN A 113 20.45 -1.54 -6.27
N PRO A 114 19.94 -2.28 -7.23
CA PRO A 114 19.30 -3.57 -6.99
C PRO A 114 20.28 -4.63 -6.45
N ASN A 115 21.58 -4.38 -6.56
CA ASN A 115 22.62 -5.29 -6.06
C ASN A 115 23.12 -4.92 -4.66
N ALA A 116 22.56 -3.86 -4.05
CA ALA A 116 22.91 -3.53 -2.68
C ALA A 116 22.43 -4.62 -1.73
N SER A 117 23.29 -5.08 -0.83
CA SER A 117 22.97 -6.15 0.13
C SER A 117 21.79 -5.84 1.05
N ASP A 118 21.47 -4.55 1.20
CA ASP A 118 20.39 -4.06 2.05
C ASP A 118 19.15 -3.62 1.26
N ALA A 119 19.12 -3.91 -0.03
CA ALA A 119 18.12 -3.35 -0.94
C ALA A 119 16.77 -4.05 -0.84
N GLY A 120 16.72 -5.31 -0.62
CA GLY A 120 15.52 -6.12 -0.70
C GLY A 120 14.57 -6.01 0.50
N PHE A 121 13.57 -6.83 0.46
CA PHE A 121 12.75 -7.22 1.59
C PHE A 121 13.10 -8.65 2.00
N ASP A 122 12.70 -9.07 3.18
CA ASP A 122 12.90 -10.44 3.65
C ASP A 122 12.23 -11.44 2.69
N ASP A 123 12.91 -12.52 2.36
CA ASP A 123 12.46 -13.54 1.40
C ASP A 123 11.19 -14.30 1.85
N LYS A 124 10.85 -14.22 3.14
CA LYS A 124 9.61 -14.76 3.70
C LYS A 124 8.44 -13.78 3.58
N SER A 125 8.67 -12.58 3.05
CA SER A 125 7.62 -11.60 2.83
C SER A 125 6.62 -12.08 1.78
N VAL A 126 5.36 -11.74 1.98
CA VAL A 126 4.29 -11.96 1.01
C VAL A 126 3.75 -10.60 0.57
N ILE A 127 4.04 -10.21 -0.67
CA ILE A 127 3.47 -9.01 -1.29
C ILE A 127 2.66 -9.51 -2.48
N ASP A 128 1.41 -9.88 -2.20
CA ASP A 128 0.55 -10.56 -3.17
C ASP A 128 -0.92 -10.47 -2.77
N TYR A 129 -1.82 -11.01 -3.59
CA TYR A 129 -3.26 -11.01 -3.32
C TYR A 129 -3.83 -9.60 -3.08
N ASN A 130 -3.31 -8.59 -3.76
CA ASN A 130 -3.81 -7.23 -3.72
C ASN A 130 -4.65 -6.93 -4.97
N MET A 131 -5.39 -5.83 -4.94
CA MET A 131 -6.09 -5.33 -6.11
C MET A 131 -5.57 -3.94 -6.47
N TYR A 132 -5.05 -3.83 -7.70
CA TYR A 132 -4.55 -2.58 -8.25
C TYR A 132 -5.44 -2.14 -9.39
N VAL A 133 -6.05 -0.97 -9.26
CA VAL A 133 -6.95 -0.43 -10.26
C VAL A 133 -6.62 1.02 -10.59
N SER A 134 -6.97 1.41 -11.80
CA SER A 134 -6.84 2.79 -12.27
C SER A 134 -8.08 3.21 -13.01
N GLY A 135 -8.39 4.48 -12.87
CA GLY A 135 -9.41 5.14 -13.68
C GLY A 135 -8.86 5.62 -15.02
N THR A 136 -9.62 6.48 -15.66
CA THR A 136 -9.33 7.02 -17.01
C THR A 136 -8.46 8.27 -17.00
N GLN A 137 -8.06 8.75 -15.83
CA GLN A 137 -7.27 9.98 -15.73
C GLN A 137 -5.88 9.81 -16.33
N LYS A 138 -5.46 10.83 -17.05
CA LYS A 138 -4.10 10.87 -17.63
C LYS A 138 -3.09 11.18 -16.53
N SER A 139 -1.92 10.55 -16.62
CA SER A 139 -0.81 10.89 -15.75
C SER A 139 -0.43 12.37 -15.90
N PRO A 140 -0.28 13.11 -14.79
CA PRO A 140 0.26 14.47 -14.81
C PRO A 140 1.77 14.51 -15.06
N ILE A 141 2.45 13.35 -15.04
CA ILE A 141 3.90 13.24 -15.20
C ILE A 141 4.20 12.52 -16.51
N VAL A 142 5.03 13.15 -17.32
CA VAL A 142 5.57 12.54 -18.53
C VAL A 142 6.79 11.72 -18.14
N TYR A 143 6.73 10.43 -18.37
CA TYR A 143 7.87 9.53 -18.20
C TYR A 143 8.60 9.37 -19.54
N PRO A 144 9.89 9.04 -19.51
CA PRO A 144 10.58 8.57 -20.70
C PRO A 144 9.88 7.36 -21.31
N GLU A 145 10.02 7.15 -22.61
CA GLU A 145 9.28 6.13 -23.37
C GLU A 145 9.32 4.73 -22.78
N GLU A 146 10.44 4.36 -22.18
CA GLU A 146 10.60 3.05 -21.54
C GLU A 146 9.72 2.91 -20.28
N SER A 147 9.06 3.97 -19.88
CA SER A 147 8.29 4.05 -18.68
C SER A 147 6.87 4.46 -18.90
N ASN A 148 6.35 4.14 -19.96
CA ASN A 148 5.01 4.50 -20.40
C ASN A 148 3.89 4.28 -19.39
N VAL A 149 4.20 4.49 -18.12
CA VAL A 149 3.21 4.14 -17.20
C VAL A 149 3.18 4.95 -16.01
N ALA A 150 2.02 5.18 -15.70
CA ALA A 150 1.73 6.12 -14.74
C ALA A 150 0.63 5.74 -13.78
N TYR A 151 0.23 4.55 -13.74
CA TYR A 151 -0.91 4.13 -12.93
C TYR A 151 -0.54 2.91 -12.10
N SER A 152 -1.37 2.63 -11.10
CA SER A 152 -1.14 1.51 -10.21
C SER A 152 -1.11 0.13 -10.88
N TYR A 153 -1.60 0.01 -12.10
CA TYR A 153 -1.49 -1.21 -12.89
C TYR A 153 -0.08 -1.47 -13.43
N GLU A 154 0.75 -0.44 -13.48
CA GLU A 154 2.09 -0.63 -13.96
C GLU A 154 3.06 -0.82 -12.84
N GLY A 155 3.94 -1.74 -13.05
CA GLY A 155 5.00 -2.00 -12.12
C GLY A 155 5.93 -0.83 -12.04
N TYR A 156 6.32 -0.51 -10.87
CA TYR A 156 7.30 0.51 -10.58
C TYR A 156 8.61 0.29 -11.29
N ASN A 157 8.86 -0.88 -11.66
CA ASN A 157 10.19 -1.28 -12.05
C ASN A 157 10.36 -1.57 -13.50
N TYR A 158 9.53 -1.01 -14.33
CA TYR A 158 9.75 -1.21 -15.72
C TYR A 158 11.19 -0.84 -16.16
N LYS A 159 11.85 0.07 -15.48
CA LYS A 159 13.27 0.39 -15.66
C LYS A 159 14.23 -0.29 -14.71
N HIS A 160 13.74 -0.82 -13.63
CA HIS A 160 14.57 -1.26 -12.54
C HIS A 160 14.49 -2.77 -12.45
N LYS A 161 15.53 -3.44 -12.89
CA LYS A 161 15.70 -4.89 -12.86
C LYS A 161 15.59 -5.51 -11.45
N SER A 162 15.16 -4.73 -10.48
CA SER A 162 14.94 -5.13 -9.09
C SER A 162 13.52 -5.63 -8.81
N TYR A 163 12.69 -5.74 -9.82
CA TYR A 163 11.38 -6.36 -9.66
C TYR A 163 11.53 -7.83 -9.31
N ASN A 164 10.97 -8.22 -8.18
CA ASN A 164 10.90 -9.61 -7.80
C ASN A 164 9.69 -10.27 -8.48
N PRO A 165 9.90 -11.26 -9.35
CA PRO A 165 8.80 -11.93 -10.05
C PRO A 165 7.85 -12.69 -9.12
N ALA A 166 8.23 -12.95 -7.87
CA ALA A 166 7.36 -13.55 -6.86
C ALA A 166 6.37 -12.56 -6.22
N VAL A 167 6.50 -11.26 -6.53
CA VAL A 167 5.56 -10.23 -6.06
C VAL A 167 4.35 -10.19 -6.98
N ASP A 168 3.17 -10.07 -6.38
CA ASP A 168 1.90 -9.86 -7.11
C ASP A 168 1.51 -10.97 -8.11
N THR A 169 1.90 -12.21 -7.85
CA THR A 169 1.60 -13.34 -8.73
C THR A 169 0.12 -13.73 -8.74
N HIS A 170 -0.61 -13.44 -7.66
CA HIS A 170 -2.04 -13.68 -7.50
C HIS A 170 -2.85 -12.38 -7.31
N SER A 171 -2.21 -11.25 -7.46
CA SER A 171 -2.89 -9.95 -7.35
C SER A 171 -3.75 -9.68 -8.58
N VAL A 172 -4.86 -8.98 -8.37
CA VAL A 172 -5.69 -8.46 -9.46
C VAL A 172 -5.09 -7.15 -9.93
N ILE A 173 -4.58 -7.13 -11.14
CA ILE A 173 -3.94 -5.94 -11.72
C ILE A 173 -4.74 -5.54 -12.96
N ALA A 174 -5.47 -4.44 -12.86
CA ALA A 174 -6.18 -3.90 -14.01
C ALA A 174 -5.18 -3.38 -15.04
N ALA A 175 -5.25 -3.91 -16.23
CA ALA A 175 -4.41 -3.50 -17.35
C ALA A 175 -4.89 -2.16 -17.95
N LYS A 176 -4.00 -1.50 -18.65
CA LYS A 176 -4.28 -0.24 -19.34
C LYS A 176 -5.52 -0.31 -20.26
N ASP A 177 -5.71 -1.44 -20.90
CA ASP A 177 -6.82 -1.69 -21.82
C ASP A 177 -8.02 -2.38 -21.14
N ASN A 178 -7.93 -2.62 -19.85
CA ASN A 178 -8.99 -3.25 -19.06
C ASN A 178 -9.08 -2.55 -17.70
N LEU A 179 -9.57 -1.32 -17.73
CA LEU A 179 -9.76 -0.51 -16.52
C LEU A 179 -10.89 -1.09 -15.67
N VAL A 180 -10.67 -1.16 -14.39
CA VAL A 180 -11.65 -1.67 -13.43
C VAL A 180 -12.00 -0.57 -12.44
N ASN A 181 -13.29 -0.29 -12.28
CA ASN A 181 -13.78 0.57 -11.22
C ASN A 181 -14.08 -0.29 -9.99
N PRO A 182 -13.50 -0.01 -8.82
CA PRO A 182 -13.76 -0.75 -7.61
C PRO A 182 -15.19 -0.57 -7.08
N GLY A 183 -15.94 0.42 -7.58
CA GLY A 183 -17.34 0.62 -7.24
C GLY A 183 -17.54 1.07 -5.80
N PHE A 184 -16.93 2.17 -5.40
CA PHE A 184 -17.23 2.80 -4.12
C PHE A 184 -18.65 3.39 -4.07
N VAL A 185 -19.25 3.41 -2.90
CA VAL A 185 -20.62 3.95 -2.70
C VAL A 185 -20.69 5.44 -3.00
N ASN A 186 -19.69 6.23 -2.57
CA ASN A 186 -19.64 7.66 -2.84
C ASN A 186 -18.19 8.14 -3.01
N PHE A 187 -17.50 7.63 -4.01
CA PHE A 187 -16.20 8.14 -4.45
C PHE A 187 -16.00 7.76 -5.92
N ASP A 188 -15.89 8.76 -6.78
CA ASP A 188 -15.62 8.54 -8.20
C ASP A 188 -14.12 8.66 -8.47
N ILE A 189 -13.50 7.54 -8.82
CA ILE A 189 -12.07 7.45 -9.11
C ILE A 189 -11.65 8.24 -10.36
N ASN A 190 -12.60 8.61 -11.21
CA ASN A 190 -12.35 9.39 -12.42
C ASN A 190 -12.56 10.89 -12.23
N ALA A 191 -13.35 11.30 -11.25
CA ALA A 191 -13.66 12.70 -10.98
C ALA A 191 -12.63 13.39 -10.07
N VAL A 192 -12.03 12.64 -9.14
CA VAL A 192 -11.06 13.19 -8.19
C VAL A 192 -9.66 13.18 -8.78
N GLY A 193 -9.09 14.35 -9.01
CA GLY A 193 -7.77 14.51 -9.65
C GLY A 193 -6.65 13.74 -8.94
N LEU A 194 -5.70 13.21 -9.70
CA LEU A 194 -4.60 12.40 -9.17
C LEU A 194 -3.73 13.15 -8.15
N THR A 195 -3.62 14.47 -8.29
CA THR A 195 -2.87 15.36 -7.39
C THR A 195 -3.74 16.05 -6.35
N GLU A 196 -5.07 15.76 -6.34
CA GLU A 196 -5.99 16.32 -5.36
C GLU A 196 -5.58 15.87 -3.94
N TYR A 197 -5.61 16.81 -3.01
CA TYR A 197 -5.28 16.59 -1.60
C TYR A 197 -6.40 17.01 -0.64
N GLY A 198 -7.41 17.71 -1.14
CA GLY A 198 -8.57 18.10 -0.35
C GLY A 198 -9.43 16.88 -0.05
N TYR A 199 -9.42 16.41 1.19
CA TYR A 199 -10.27 15.30 1.61
C TYR A 199 -11.70 15.79 1.86
N ASN A 200 -12.66 15.12 1.21
CA ASN A 200 -14.07 15.39 1.46
C ASN A 200 -14.65 14.37 2.45
N PRO A 201 -15.11 14.79 3.63
CA PRO A 201 -15.64 13.87 4.64
C PRO A 201 -16.94 13.17 4.26
N THR A 202 -17.58 13.58 3.16
CA THR A 202 -18.77 12.92 2.63
C THR A 202 -18.45 11.73 1.74
N TRP A 203 -17.19 11.53 1.36
CA TRP A 203 -16.81 10.37 0.59
C TRP A 203 -17.03 9.09 1.39
N ASP A 204 -17.54 8.10 0.69
CA ASP A 204 -17.85 6.78 1.23
C ASP A 204 -17.13 5.71 0.46
N PHE A 205 -16.15 5.11 1.09
CA PHE A 205 -15.29 4.07 0.51
C PHE A 205 -15.79 2.65 0.78
N HIS A 206 -17.02 2.47 1.25
CA HIS A 206 -17.64 1.16 1.23
C HIS A 206 -17.83 0.71 -0.23
N LEU A 207 -17.73 -0.59 -0.43
CA LEU A 207 -17.92 -1.18 -1.74
C LEU A 207 -19.43 -1.35 -2.03
N SER A 208 -19.85 -1.03 -3.23
CA SER A 208 -21.21 -1.35 -3.70
C SER A 208 -21.38 -2.86 -3.84
N SER A 209 -22.62 -3.36 -3.80
CA SER A 209 -22.91 -4.80 -3.87
C SER A 209 -22.43 -5.49 -5.14
N GLY A 210 -22.20 -4.74 -6.22
CA GLY A 210 -21.66 -5.25 -7.49
C GLY A 210 -20.15 -5.06 -7.65
N SER A 211 -19.45 -4.61 -6.61
CA SER A 211 -18.03 -4.32 -6.69
C SER A 211 -17.19 -5.58 -6.98
N PRO A 212 -16.27 -5.52 -7.95
CA PRO A 212 -15.31 -6.61 -8.17
C PRO A 212 -14.32 -6.78 -7.00
N ALA A 213 -14.19 -5.78 -6.13
CA ALA A 213 -13.33 -5.83 -4.96
C ALA A 213 -13.92 -6.62 -3.78
N LEU A 214 -15.15 -7.09 -3.86
CA LEU A 214 -15.80 -7.91 -2.81
C LEU A 214 -15.30 -9.35 -2.75
N SER A 215 -14.58 -9.82 -3.75
CA SER A 215 -14.10 -11.20 -3.83
C SER A 215 -12.57 -11.23 -3.81
N ALA A 216 -11.98 -11.08 -2.64
CA ALA A 216 -10.55 -11.30 -2.48
C ALA A 216 -10.22 -12.79 -2.54
N THR A 217 -9.10 -13.11 -3.17
CA THR A 217 -8.57 -14.46 -3.22
C THR A 217 -8.02 -14.91 -1.87
N SER A 218 -7.67 -16.19 -1.74
CA SER A 218 -7.32 -16.84 -0.47
C SER A 218 -5.99 -16.40 0.14
N ALA A 219 -5.83 -15.12 0.39
CA ALA A 219 -4.69 -14.62 1.15
C ALA A 219 -4.72 -15.15 2.59
N LYS A 220 -3.54 -15.31 3.15
CA LYS A 220 -3.37 -15.66 4.57
C LYS A 220 -2.39 -14.68 5.20
N VAL A 221 -2.75 -14.16 6.35
CA VAL A 221 -1.86 -13.40 7.21
C VAL A 221 -2.12 -13.77 8.65
N ILE A 222 -1.08 -13.93 9.43
CA ILE A 222 -1.17 -14.09 10.89
C ILE A 222 -0.81 -12.73 11.47
N PRO A 223 -1.76 -12.01 12.07
CA PRO A 223 -1.47 -10.74 12.70
C PRO A 223 -0.45 -10.86 13.81
N CYS A 224 0.41 -9.87 13.97
CA CYS A 224 1.39 -9.81 15.04
C CYS A 224 0.72 -9.81 16.43
N PHE A 225 -0.50 -9.28 16.53
CA PHE A 225 -1.22 -9.10 17.78
C PHE A 225 -2.59 -9.77 17.76
N GLU A 226 -2.66 -10.97 17.19
CA GLU A 226 -3.87 -11.81 17.20
C GLU A 226 -4.39 -12.05 18.61
N ASN A 227 -3.48 -12.32 19.55
CA ASN A 227 -3.80 -12.53 20.96
C ASN A 227 -3.92 -11.23 21.77
N GLY A 228 -3.60 -10.12 21.15
CA GLY A 228 -3.69 -8.77 21.71
C GLY A 228 -2.36 -8.11 22.00
N LEU A 229 -2.38 -6.80 21.94
CA LEU A 229 -1.35 -5.89 22.38
C LEU A 229 -1.87 -5.13 23.59
N GLU A 230 -1.21 -5.30 24.73
CA GLU A 230 -1.57 -4.57 25.93
C GLU A 230 -0.99 -3.15 25.90
N VAL A 231 -1.84 -2.16 26.12
CA VAL A 231 -1.46 -0.76 26.23
C VAL A 231 -2.20 -0.16 27.44
N ASN A 232 -1.46 0.28 28.43
CA ASN A 232 -2.03 0.88 29.65
C ASN A 232 -3.11 0.01 30.31
N GLY A 233 -2.88 -1.28 30.44
CA GLY A 233 -3.81 -2.24 31.07
C GLY A 233 -5.01 -2.61 30.20
N LYS A 234 -5.09 -2.15 28.97
CA LYS A 234 -6.15 -2.51 28.03
C LYS A 234 -5.57 -3.35 26.89
N LEU A 235 -6.27 -4.44 26.58
CA LEU A 235 -5.88 -5.35 25.50
C LEU A 235 -6.57 -4.96 24.19
N TYR A 236 -5.76 -4.75 23.14
CA TYR A 236 -6.21 -4.45 21.80
C TYR A 236 -5.82 -5.58 20.86
N LYS A 237 -6.77 -6.11 20.11
CA LYS A 237 -6.51 -7.15 19.11
C LYS A 237 -6.42 -6.55 17.73
N SER A 238 -5.54 -7.10 16.92
CA SER A 238 -5.49 -6.77 15.51
C SER A 238 -6.79 -7.18 14.81
N PRO A 239 -7.27 -6.40 13.84
CA PRO A 239 -8.40 -6.82 13.02
C PRO A 239 -8.12 -8.16 12.31
N SER A 240 -9.15 -8.96 12.12
CA SER A 240 -9.05 -10.16 11.30
C SER A 240 -9.02 -9.80 9.81
N LEU A 241 -8.28 -10.59 9.04
CA LEU A 241 -8.30 -10.50 7.57
C LEU A 241 -9.73 -10.68 7.05
N LYS A 242 -10.15 -9.82 6.13
CA LYS A 242 -11.47 -9.84 5.51
C LYS A 242 -11.40 -10.43 4.09
N PRO A 243 -12.46 -11.09 3.61
CA PRO A 243 -12.48 -11.75 2.31
C PRO A 243 -12.81 -10.78 1.14
N TYR A 244 -12.36 -9.53 1.26
CA TYR A 244 -12.51 -8.50 0.23
C TYR A 244 -11.25 -7.63 0.17
N PHE A 245 -11.07 -6.92 -0.93
CA PHE A 245 -9.99 -5.94 -1.06
C PHE A 245 -10.38 -4.60 -0.44
N GLY A 246 -9.46 -3.97 0.27
CA GLY A 246 -9.66 -2.64 0.83
C GLY A 246 -10.18 -2.62 2.26
N ALA A 247 -10.43 -1.40 2.75
CA ALA A 247 -10.75 -1.13 4.15
C ALA A 247 -12.19 -1.54 4.54
N PHE A 248 -13.13 -1.38 3.63
CA PHE A 248 -14.55 -1.60 3.89
C PHE A 248 -15.17 -2.51 2.83
N GLY A 249 -15.97 -3.48 3.27
CA GLY A 249 -16.86 -4.23 2.41
C GLY A 249 -18.13 -3.44 2.08
N THR A 250 -19.23 -4.13 1.86
CA THR A 250 -20.56 -3.49 1.76
C THR A 250 -21.03 -2.95 3.10
N LYS A 251 -21.89 -1.93 3.06
CA LYS A 251 -22.66 -1.50 4.25
C LYS A 251 -23.58 -2.58 4.73
#